data_a2568d4b7844521f98c3742dcd12ffd9
#
_entry.id   a2568d4b7844521f98c3742dcd12ffd9
#
_cell.length_a   1.000
_cell.length_b   1.000
_cell.length_c   1.000
_cell.angle_alpha   90.00
_cell.angle_beta   90.00
_cell.angle_gamma   90.00
#
_symmetry.space_group_name_H-M   'P 1'
#
loop_
_entity.id
_entity.type
_entity.pdbx_description
1 polymer ?
#
loop_
_entity_poly.entity_id
_entity_poly.type
_entity_poly.pdbx_seq_one_letter_code
_entity_poly.pdbx_strand_id
1 'polypeptide(L)'
;MKLFIDTADITQIREAWNWGIIDGVTTNPSHVAKTGRRAEDVYRDICEVVDGPISLETISLDAREIVEEGRTLAKLHRNVVVKVPVTKEGLKAVKALAEEGIRTNVTVTFSPLQAMLAAKCGAAYISPFVGRLDSFGHVGMDLVRQIRTIYQQYGFKTEIIVAAIRHPTHVLESALVGADIGTMSFDVLQQLYQHPLTDMGIAQFLNDWKTVPKAGGANHGTAERTATARA
;
A
#
# COMPACT_ATOMS: atom_id res chain seq x y z
N MET A 1 2.77 0.86 -10.40
CA MET A 1 3.02 1.25 -8.99
C MET A 1 2.41 0.18 -8.10
N LYS A 2 3.16 -0.37 -7.17
CA LYS A 2 2.65 -1.30 -6.15
C LYS A 2 1.83 -0.53 -5.11
N LEU A 3 0.85 -1.19 -4.50
CA LEU A 3 0.03 -0.62 -3.42
C LEU A 3 0.28 -1.36 -2.11
N PHE A 4 0.64 -0.64 -1.07
CA PHE A 4 0.77 -1.17 0.27
C PHE A 4 -0.30 -0.59 1.18
N ILE A 5 -0.69 -1.36 2.21
CA ILE A 5 -1.55 -0.86 3.27
C ILE A 5 -0.71 -0.48 4.50
N ASP A 6 -1.00 0.69 5.08
CA ASP A 6 -0.29 1.25 6.24
C ASP A 6 -1.13 1.09 7.51
N THR A 7 -1.03 -0.07 8.12
CA THR A 7 -1.77 -0.45 9.34
C THR A 7 -1.14 -1.66 10.03
N ALA A 8 -1.45 -1.87 11.31
CA ALA A 8 -1.16 -3.09 12.06
C ALA A 8 -2.45 -3.86 12.44
N ASP A 9 -3.62 -3.38 11.99
CA ASP A 9 -4.90 -4.05 12.20
C ASP A 9 -5.02 -5.24 11.23
N ILE A 10 -4.97 -6.45 11.79
CA ILE A 10 -5.00 -7.69 11.00
C ILE A 10 -6.32 -7.87 10.24
N THR A 11 -7.43 -7.30 10.73
CA THR A 11 -8.73 -7.37 10.05
C THR A 11 -8.70 -6.56 8.76
N GLN A 12 -8.19 -5.32 8.82
CA GLN A 12 -8.01 -4.46 7.65
C GLN A 12 -7.03 -5.08 6.65
N ILE A 13 -5.92 -5.67 7.15
CA ILE A 13 -4.91 -6.32 6.31
C ILE A 13 -5.53 -7.51 5.56
N ARG A 14 -6.25 -8.40 6.25
CA ARG A 14 -6.91 -9.55 5.62
C ARG A 14 -7.93 -9.12 4.56
N GLU A 15 -8.74 -8.12 4.87
CA GLU A 15 -9.72 -7.59 3.92
C GLU A 15 -9.03 -7.03 2.68
N ALA A 16 -8.07 -6.11 2.85
CA ALA A 16 -7.33 -5.51 1.74
C ALA A 16 -6.56 -6.56 0.91
N TRP A 17 -5.97 -7.55 1.56
CA TRP A 17 -5.24 -8.63 0.90
C TRP A 17 -6.17 -9.49 0.03
N ASN A 18 -7.38 -9.76 0.51
CA ASN A 18 -8.40 -10.52 -0.22
C ASN A 18 -8.91 -9.81 -1.49
N TRP A 19 -8.75 -8.49 -1.60
CA TRP A 19 -9.05 -7.78 -2.85
C TRP A 19 -8.08 -8.12 -3.99
N GLY A 20 -6.90 -8.68 -3.67
CA GLY A 20 -5.89 -9.06 -4.66
C GLY A 20 -5.16 -7.89 -5.32
N ILE A 21 -5.22 -6.69 -4.73
CA ILE A 21 -4.60 -5.47 -5.26
C ILE A 21 -3.46 -4.93 -4.38
N ILE A 22 -3.25 -5.53 -3.20
CA ILE A 22 -2.21 -5.11 -2.27
C ILE A 22 -0.97 -5.98 -2.45
N ASP A 23 0.18 -5.34 -2.52
CA ASP A 23 1.47 -5.99 -2.74
C ASP A 23 2.32 -6.09 -1.46
N GLY A 24 1.93 -5.43 -0.37
CA GLY A 24 2.68 -5.45 0.89
C GLY A 24 2.05 -4.58 1.99
N VAL A 25 2.75 -4.52 3.12
CA VAL A 25 2.29 -3.81 4.33
C VAL A 25 3.41 -2.94 4.90
N THR A 26 3.07 -1.74 5.32
CA THR A 26 3.91 -0.94 6.21
C THR A 26 3.26 -0.82 7.57
N THR A 27 4.08 -0.95 8.61
CA THR A 27 3.68 -0.68 9.98
C THR A 27 4.55 0.42 10.59
N ASN A 28 4.17 0.88 11.76
CA ASN A 28 4.98 1.75 12.59
C ASN A 28 4.59 1.56 14.07
N PRO A 29 5.39 2.07 15.04
CA PRO A 29 5.10 1.89 16.45
C PRO A 29 3.70 2.38 16.86
N SER A 30 3.19 3.46 16.24
CA SER A 30 1.86 3.99 16.54
C SER A 30 0.74 3.04 16.08
N HIS A 31 0.91 2.36 14.94
CA HIS A 31 -0.06 1.36 14.46
C HIS A 31 -0.06 0.14 15.38
N VAL A 32 1.11 -0.36 15.77
CA VAL A 32 1.23 -1.48 16.70
C VAL A 32 0.61 -1.14 18.06
N ALA A 33 0.91 0.02 18.62
CA ALA A 33 0.36 0.49 19.89
C ALA A 33 -1.18 0.53 19.89
N LYS A 34 -1.81 0.92 18.80
CA LYS A 34 -3.27 0.95 18.66
C LYS A 34 -3.93 -0.43 18.75
N THR A 35 -3.20 -1.50 18.48
CA THR A 35 -3.76 -2.86 18.59
C THR A 35 -3.94 -3.31 20.04
N GLY A 36 -3.25 -2.69 21.00
CA GLY A 36 -3.23 -3.09 22.42
C GLY A 36 -2.60 -4.46 22.66
N ARG A 37 -1.91 -5.04 21.66
CA ARG A 37 -1.31 -6.37 21.69
C ARG A 37 0.23 -6.29 21.75
N ARG A 38 0.87 -7.40 22.08
CA ARG A 38 2.34 -7.50 22.00
C ARG A 38 2.78 -7.41 20.55
N ALA A 39 3.88 -6.69 20.31
CA ALA A 39 4.40 -6.45 18.95
C ALA A 39 4.71 -7.77 18.20
N GLU A 40 5.33 -8.74 18.90
CA GLU A 40 5.70 -10.03 18.28
C GLU A 40 4.48 -10.81 17.77
N ASP A 41 3.35 -10.76 18.53
CA ASP A 41 2.12 -11.45 18.14
C ASP A 41 1.47 -10.76 16.94
N VAL A 42 1.48 -9.43 16.91
CA VAL A 42 0.99 -8.63 15.76
C VAL A 42 1.83 -8.91 14.50
N TYR A 43 3.15 -8.93 14.63
CA TYR A 43 4.05 -9.15 13.50
C TYR A 43 3.92 -10.58 12.95
N ARG A 44 3.74 -11.56 13.81
CA ARG A 44 3.50 -12.96 13.38
C ARG A 44 2.21 -13.07 12.57
N ASP A 45 1.11 -12.53 13.09
CA ASP A 45 -0.18 -12.57 12.38
C ASP A 45 -0.10 -11.90 10.99
N ILE A 46 0.62 -10.77 10.88
CA ILE A 46 0.81 -10.09 9.59
C ILE A 46 1.63 -10.97 8.63
N CYS A 47 2.71 -11.57 9.13
CA CYS A 47 3.58 -12.46 8.34
C CYS A 47 2.85 -13.72 7.83
N GLU A 48 1.85 -14.22 8.57
CA GLU A 48 1.04 -15.37 8.14
C GLU A 48 0.08 -15.04 6.99
N VAL A 49 -0.33 -13.77 6.86
CA VAL A 49 -1.33 -13.34 5.87
C VAL A 49 -0.69 -12.81 4.61
N VAL A 50 0.43 -12.08 4.73
CA VAL A 50 0.99 -11.27 3.65
C VAL A 50 2.15 -11.96 2.97
N ASP A 51 1.98 -12.36 1.72
CA ASP A 51 3.09 -12.87 0.88
C ASP A 51 3.69 -11.75 0.03
N GLY A 52 4.18 -10.72 0.70
CA GLY A 52 4.82 -9.54 0.12
C GLY A 52 5.68 -8.82 1.16
N PRO A 53 6.39 -7.72 0.81
CA PRO A 53 7.21 -6.97 1.75
C PRO A 53 6.42 -6.45 2.94
N ILE A 54 6.93 -6.65 4.16
CA ILE A 54 6.34 -6.22 5.43
C ILE A 54 7.35 -5.34 6.16
N SER A 55 7.09 -4.04 6.25
CA SER A 55 7.97 -3.10 6.95
C SER A 55 7.67 -3.09 8.45
N LEU A 56 8.66 -3.55 9.26
CA LEU A 56 8.64 -3.54 10.72
C LEU A 56 9.68 -2.55 11.24
N GLU A 57 9.28 -1.58 12.07
CA GLU A 57 10.11 -0.45 12.46
C GLU A 57 10.86 -0.71 13.75
N THR A 58 12.18 -0.38 13.75
CA THR A 58 13.03 -0.38 14.94
C THR A 58 12.73 0.83 15.83
N ILE A 59 12.92 0.68 17.13
CA ILE A 59 12.71 1.74 18.13
C ILE A 59 14.00 2.25 18.74
N SER A 60 15.10 1.53 18.58
CA SER A 60 16.43 1.90 19.08
C SER A 60 16.97 3.15 18.37
N LEU A 61 17.83 3.92 19.05
CA LEU A 61 18.41 5.16 18.54
C LEU A 61 19.90 5.06 18.25
N ASP A 62 20.62 4.09 18.82
CA ASP A 62 22.03 3.79 18.57
C ASP A 62 22.19 2.80 17.40
N ALA A 63 23.21 3.00 16.57
CA ALA A 63 23.41 2.20 15.38
C ALA A 63 23.57 0.70 15.66
N ARG A 64 24.27 0.30 16.74
CA ARG A 64 24.49 -1.10 17.08
C ARG A 64 23.19 -1.75 17.56
N GLU A 65 22.45 -1.05 18.39
CA GLU A 65 21.15 -1.51 18.87
C GLU A 65 20.14 -1.66 17.70
N ILE A 66 20.10 -0.69 16.77
CA ILE A 66 19.28 -0.77 15.56
C ILE A 66 19.64 -2.02 14.73
N VAL A 67 20.94 -2.32 14.57
CA VAL A 67 21.39 -3.51 13.82
C VAL A 67 20.94 -4.79 14.52
N GLU A 68 21.10 -4.91 15.84
CA GLU A 68 20.68 -6.08 16.62
C GLU A 68 19.17 -6.28 16.57
N GLU A 69 18.40 -5.21 16.74
CA GLU A 69 16.95 -5.22 16.61
C GLU A 69 16.53 -5.62 15.18
N GLY A 70 17.18 -5.03 14.18
CA GLY A 70 16.94 -5.32 12.77
C GLY A 70 17.19 -6.78 12.41
N ARG A 71 18.28 -7.37 12.89
CA ARG A 71 18.56 -8.81 12.74
C ARG A 71 17.48 -9.68 13.38
N THR A 72 16.98 -9.24 14.53
CA THR A 72 15.91 -9.95 15.23
C THR A 72 14.59 -9.89 14.44
N LEU A 73 14.21 -8.72 13.96
CA LEU A 73 13.02 -8.54 13.12
C LEU A 73 13.12 -9.34 11.81
N ALA A 74 14.27 -9.29 11.14
CA ALA A 74 14.48 -10.01 9.87
C ALA A 74 14.34 -11.55 9.99
N LYS A 75 14.57 -12.12 11.17
CA LYS A 75 14.40 -13.55 11.44
C LYS A 75 12.94 -13.99 11.58
N LEU A 76 12.01 -13.06 11.77
CA LEU A 76 10.59 -13.39 11.94
C LEU A 76 9.99 -13.99 10.67
N HIS A 77 10.33 -13.44 9.50
CA HIS A 77 9.86 -13.95 8.22
C HIS A 77 10.71 -13.44 7.05
N ARG A 78 10.82 -14.21 5.97
CA ARG A 78 11.58 -13.85 4.74
C ARG A 78 11.14 -12.53 4.08
N ASN A 79 9.87 -12.13 4.26
CA ASN A 79 9.29 -10.94 3.68
C ASN A 79 9.49 -9.68 4.53
N VAL A 80 10.07 -9.82 5.73
CA VAL A 80 10.34 -8.66 6.60
C VAL A 80 11.36 -7.73 5.96
N VAL A 81 11.03 -6.45 6.03
CA VAL A 81 11.88 -5.32 5.68
C VAL A 81 12.06 -4.48 6.93
N VAL A 82 13.29 -4.30 7.39
CA VAL A 82 13.58 -3.55 8.61
C VAL A 82 13.41 -2.06 8.34
N LYS A 83 12.47 -1.43 9.03
CA LYS A 83 12.18 0.00 8.85
C LYS A 83 12.99 0.79 9.86
N VAL A 84 13.75 1.80 9.37
CA VAL A 84 14.76 2.53 10.16
C VAL A 84 14.60 4.04 9.93
N PRO A 85 14.50 4.87 10.99
CA PRO A 85 14.45 6.32 10.84
C PRO A 85 15.72 6.90 10.21
N VAL A 86 15.57 7.96 9.39
CA VAL A 86 16.68 8.61 8.66
C VAL A 86 17.51 9.53 9.56
N THR A 87 18.20 8.93 10.52
CA THR A 87 19.17 9.60 11.39
C THR A 87 20.60 9.22 11.00
N LYS A 88 21.61 9.91 11.56
CA LYS A 88 23.02 9.53 11.35
C LYS A 88 23.28 8.08 11.80
N GLU A 89 22.77 7.70 12.97
CA GLU A 89 22.93 6.35 13.49
C GLU A 89 22.08 5.33 12.70
N GLY A 90 20.86 5.73 12.29
CA GLY A 90 20.04 4.93 11.38
C GLY A 90 20.72 4.63 10.05
N LEU A 91 21.37 5.63 9.43
CA LEU A 91 22.10 5.42 8.16
C LEU A 91 23.31 4.49 8.31
N LYS A 92 24.03 4.55 9.46
CA LYS A 92 25.10 3.57 9.77
C LYS A 92 24.53 2.16 9.88
N ALA A 93 23.40 2.02 10.59
CA ALA A 93 22.73 0.73 10.73
C ALA A 93 22.21 0.18 9.39
N VAL A 94 21.62 1.03 8.55
CA VAL A 94 21.19 0.67 7.18
C VAL A 94 22.36 0.10 6.37
N LYS A 95 23.53 0.77 6.42
CA LYS A 95 24.73 0.30 5.73
C LYS A 95 25.15 -1.09 6.20
N ALA A 96 25.22 -1.31 7.51
CA ALA A 96 25.60 -2.61 8.11
C ALA A 96 24.59 -3.70 7.74
N LEU A 97 23.29 -3.44 7.86
CA LEU A 97 22.23 -4.38 7.51
C LEU A 97 22.24 -4.73 6.01
N ALA A 98 22.51 -3.75 5.14
CA ALA A 98 22.63 -3.97 3.69
C ALA A 98 23.80 -4.90 3.34
N GLU A 99 24.95 -4.78 4.04
CA GLU A 99 26.12 -5.66 3.88
C GLU A 99 25.82 -7.11 4.31
N GLU A 100 24.84 -7.30 5.20
CA GLU A 100 24.34 -8.61 5.64
C GLU A 100 23.20 -9.15 4.75
N GLY A 101 22.81 -8.42 3.69
CA GLY A 101 21.69 -8.79 2.81
C GLY A 101 20.30 -8.56 3.44
N ILE A 102 20.21 -7.87 4.57
CA ILE A 102 18.95 -7.54 5.23
C ILE A 102 18.37 -6.27 4.57
N ARG A 103 17.19 -6.40 3.98
CA ARG A 103 16.51 -5.28 3.32
C ARG A 103 16.02 -4.26 4.34
N THR A 104 16.24 -2.97 4.03
CA THR A 104 15.79 -1.87 4.89
C THR A 104 14.85 -0.91 4.18
N ASN A 105 13.92 -0.31 4.93
CA ASN A 105 13.06 0.79 4.51
C ASN A 105 13.39 2.01 5.37
N VAL A 106 14.07 3.00 4.78
CA VAL A 106 14.43 4.22 5.50
C VAL A 106 13.23 5.15 5.57
N THR A 107 12.85 5.56 6.78
CA THR A 107 11.59 6.24 7.07
C THR A 107 11.78 7.61 7.73
N VAL A 108 10.66 8.32 7.94
CA VAL A 108 10.63 9.68 8.51
C VAL A 108 11.45 10.64 7.65
N THR A 109 11.30 10.51 6.33
CA THR A 109 12.08 11.27 5.34
C THR A 109 11.31 12.50 4.88
N PHE A 110 11.97 13.67 4.93
CA PHE A 110 11.39 14.97 4.60
C PHE A 110 12.25 15.80 3.64
N SER A 111 13.40 15.27 3.18
CA SER A 111 14.22 15.97 2.17
C SER A 111 14.79 15.00 1.13
N PRO A 112 15.05 15.47 -0.12
CA PRO A 112 15.64 14.63 -1.16
C PRO A 112 17.09 14.25 -0.82
N LEU A 113 17.79 15.07 -0.03
CA LEU A 113 19.15 14.74 0.41
C LEU A 113 19.17 13.59 1.41
N GLN A 114 18.20 13.52 2.33
CA GLN A 114 18.02 12.35 3.21
C GLN A 114 17.81 11.08 2.39
N ALA A 115 16.97 11.14 1.36
CA ALA A 115 16.72 10.01 0.46
C ALA A 115 17.97 9.59 -0.31
N MET A 116 18.74 10.54 -0.82
CA MET A 116 20.03 10.28 -1.50
C MET A 116 21.01 9.57 -0.56
N LEU A 117 21.15 10.02 0.70
CA LEU A 117 22.01 9.36 1.69
C LEU A 117 21.55 7.93 1.99
N ALA A 118 20.26 7.70 2.14
CA ALA A 118 19.69 6.36 2.34
C ALA A 118 20.05 5.41 1.17
N ALA A 119 19.90 5.88 -0.07
CA ALA A 119 20.26 5.11 -1.25
C ALA A 119 21.76 4.78 -1.31
N LYS A 120 22.63 5.73 -0.94
CA LYS A 120 24.09 5.51 -0.83
C LYS A 120 24.46 4.48 0.25
N CYS A 121 23.65 4.35 1.30
CA CYS A 121 23.83 3.33 2.34
C CYS A 121 23.28 1.96 1.95
N GLY A 122 22.67 1.81 0.77
CA GLY A 122 22.14 0.52 0.28
C GLY A 122 20.73 0.20 0.77
N ALA A 123 19.94 1.21 1.15
CA ALA A 123 18.53 1.01 1.50
C ALA A 123 17.77 0.40 0.32
N ALA A 124 16.95 -0.64 0.59
CA ALA A 124 16.07 -1.22 -0.42
C ALA A 124 14.89 -0.29 -0.73
N TYR A 125 14.39 0.42 0.28
CA TYR A 125 13.26 1.32 0.18
C TYR A 125 13.52 2.64 0.90
N ILE A 126 12.85 3.71 0.44
CA ILE A 126 12.77 5.02 1.09
C ILE A 126 11.32 5.45 1.24
N SER A 127 10.94 5.94 2.41
CA SER A 127 9.57 6.37 2.71
C SER A 127 9.50 7.89 2.96
N PRO A 128 9.32 8.74 1.92
CA PRO A 128 9.01 10.15 2.07
C PRO A 128 7.58 10.36 2.59
N PHE A 129 7.42 11.27 3.58
CA PHE A 129 6.16 11.53 4.27
C PHE A 129 5.44 12.75 3.71
N VAL A 130 4.70 12.57 2.60
CA VAL A 130 4.09 13.68 1.86
C VAL A 130 3.02 14.43 2.66
N GLY A 131 2.06 13.74 3.23
CA GLY A 131 0.96 14.39 3.93
C GLY A 131 1.36 15.10 5.23
N ARG A 132 2.53 14.80 5.79
CA ARG A 132 3.08 15.60 6.89
C ARG A 132 3.64 16.93 6.41
N LEU A 133 4.31 16.94 5.25
CA LEU A 133 4.78 18.19 4.62
C LEU A 133 3.61 19.11 4.28
N ASP A 134 2.53 18.57 3.72
CA ASP A 134 1.32 19.34 3.43
C ASP A 134 0.74 19.99 4.70
N SER A 135 0.76 19.27 5.82
CA SER A 135 0.28 19.80 7.11
C SER A 135 1.11 20.97 7.63
N PHE A 136 2.32 21.17 7.11
CA PHE A 136 3.21 22.29 7.42
C PHE A 136 3.30 23.33 6.28
N GLY A 137 2.37 23.29 5.33
CA GLY A 137 2.27 24.28 4.26
C GLY A 137 3.23 24.06 3.07
N HIS A 138 3.79 22.87 2.93
CA HIS A 138 4.60 22.47 1.78
C HIS A 138 3.77 21.67 0.77
N VAL A 139 4.25 21.56 -0.45
CA VAL A 139 3.71 20.60 -1.43
C VAL A 139 4.48 19.29 -1.28
N GLY A 140 3.92 18.34 -0.51
CA GLY A 140 4.61 17.10 -0.16
C GLY A 140 5.06 16.26 -1.36
N MET A 141 4.27 16.28 -2.44
CA MET A 141 4.63 15.55 -3.66
C MET A 141 5.85 16.12 -4.41
N ASP A 142 6.25 17.37 -4.17
CA ASP A 142 7.49 17.91 -4.74
C ASP A 142 8.73 17.17 -4.21
N LEU A 143 8.69 16.73 -2.94
CA LEU A 143 9.72 15.87 -2.38
C LEU A 143 9.88 14.58 -3.20
N VAL A 144 8.77 13.93 -3.55
CA VAL A 144 8.79 12.68 -4.33
C VAL A 144 9.33 12.92 -5.74
N ARG A 145 8.93 14.02 -6.41
CA ARG A 145 9.44 14.41 -7.74
C ARG A 145 10.96 14.59 -7.72
N GLN A 146 11.48 15.28 -6.71
CA GLN A 146 12.93 15.51 -6.55
C GLN A 146 13.69 14.21 -6.26
N ILE A 147 13.18 13.36 -5.38
CA ILE A 147 13.79 12.04 -5.10
C ILE A 147 13.84 11.20 -6.38
N ARG A 148 12.71 11.12 -7.11
CA ARG A 148 12.63 10.34 -8.35
C ARG A 148 13.65 10.83 -9.39
N THR A 149 13.77 12.14 -9.56
CA THR A 149 14.76 12.75 -10.47
C THR A 149 16.19 12.36 -10.07
N ILE A 150 16.55 12.50 -8.80
CA ILE A 150 17.88 12.14 -8.30
C ILE A 150 18.15 10.65 -8.51
N TYR A 151 17.20 9.79 -8.16
CA TYR A 151 17.38 8.34 -8.28
C TYR A 151 17.56 7.90 -9.73
N GLN A 152 16.84 8.50 -10.66
CA GLN A 152 17.00 8.24 -12.09
C GLN A 152 18.35 8.72 -12.62
N GLN A 153 18.76 9.95 -12.28
CA GLN A 153 20.03 10.53 -12.74
C GLN A 153 21.26 9.75 -12.29
N TYR A 154 21.24 9.23 -11.07
CA TYR A 154 22.37 8.51 -10.48
C TYR A 154 22.21 6.98 -10.50
N GLY A 155 21.14 6.47 -11.07
CA GLY A 155 20.89 5.02 -11.22
C GLY A 155 20.71 4.28 -9.89
N PHE A 156 20.24 4.96 -8.83
CA PHE A 156 19.94 4.31 -7.56
C PHE A 156 18.83 3.28 -7.72
N LYS A 157 18.97 2.14 -7.02
CA LYS A 157 18.04 1.01 -7.08
C LYS A 157 17.03 1.01 -5.93
N THR A 158 17.16 1.94 -5.00
CA THR A 158 16.23 2.12 -3.88
C THR A 158 14.85 2.47 -4.40
N GLU A 159 13.83 1.67 -4.06
CA GLU A 159 12.43 1.92 -4.43
C GLU A 159 11.81 3.00 -3.52
N ILE A 160 10.96 3.85 -4.11
CA ILE A 160 10.28 4.94 -3.40
C ILE A 160 8.92 4.44 -2.92
N ILE A 161 8.70 4.39 -1.59
CA ILE A 161 7.41 4.15 -0.95
C ILE A 161 6.84 5.50 -0.52
N VAL A 162 5.95 6.09 -1.30
CA VAL A 162 5.26 7.32 -0.87
C VAL A 162 4.40 6.99 0.35
N ALA A 163 4.68 7.67 1.47
CA ALA A 163 4.08 7.40 2.77
C ALA A 163 3.34 8.62 3.34
N ALA A 164 2.57 8.42 4.40
CA ALA A 164 1.68 9.41 4.98
C ALA A 164 0.69 9.98 3.94
N ILE A 165 0.22 9.14 3.03
CA ILE A 165 -0.83 9.45 2.06
C ILE A 165 -2.13 9.72 2.81
N ARG A 166 -2.81 10.84 2.50
CA ARG A 166 -4.00 11.29 3.20
C ARG A 166 -5.28 11.23 2.37
N HIS A 167 -5.16 11.18 1.04
CA HIS A 167 -6.30 11.23 0.12
C HIS A 167 -5.92 10.62 -1.25
N PRO A 168 -6.92 10.25 -2.09
CA PRO A 168 -6.69 9.62 -3.40
C PRO A 168 -5.80 10.43 -4.35
N THR A 169 -5.80 11.77 -4.27
CA THR A 169 -4.95 12.60 -5.13
C THR A 169 -3.46 12.33 -4.90
N HIS A 170 -3.03 12.08 -3.65
CA HIS A 170 -1.64 11.66 -3.38
C HIS A 170 -1.28 10.35 -4.08
N VAL A 171 -2.23 9.40 -4.15
CA VAL A 171 -2.03 8.12 -4.86
C VAL A 171 -1.88 8.35 -6.35
N LEU A 172 -2.77 9.17 -6.93
CA LEU A 172 -2.71 9.54 -8.35
C LEU A 172 -1.38 10.23 -8.70
N GLU A 173 -0.99 11.25 -7.92
CA GLU A 173 0.28 11.95 -8.16
C GLU A 173 1.48 11.05 -7.98
N SER A 174 1.46 10.13 -7.02
CA SER A 174 2.50 9.12 -6.83
C SER A 174 2.64 8.22 -8.07
N ALA A 175 1.53 7.80 -8.66
CA ALA A 175 1.53 7.01 -9.88
C ALA A 175 2.06 7.81 -11.07
N LEU A 176 1.64 9.07 -11.23
CA LEU A 176 2.07 9.95 -12.33
C LEU A 176 3.56 10.30 -12.28
N VAL A 177 4.12 10.48 -11.08
CA VAL A 177 5.56 10.77 -10.92
C VAL A 177 6.43 9.52 -11.10
N GLY A 178 5.80 8.34 -11.17
CA GLY A 178 6.51 7.06 -11.30
C GLY A 178 7.14 6.59 -10.00
N ALA A 179 6.53 6.88 -8.85
CA ALA A 179 6.91 6.24 -7.59
C ALA A 179 6.68 4.72 -7.69
N ASP A 180 7.53 3.95 -6.99
CA ASP A 180 7.48 2.50 -7.10
C ASP A 180 6.31 1.93 -6.30
N ILE A 181 6.00 2.53 -5.14
CA ILE A 181 5.01 2.07 -4.18
C ILE A 181 4.28 3.26 -3.57
N GLY A 182 2.96 3.14 -3.35
CA GLY A 182 2.18 4.03 -2.49
C GLY A 182 1.66 3.24 -1.29
N THR A 183 1.94 3.70 -0.06
CA THR A 183 1.39 3.10 1.16
C THR A 183 0.37 4.02 1.81
N MET A 184 -0.82 3.49 2.10
CA MET A 184 -1.97 4.26 2.54
C MET A 184 -2.80 3.53 3.60
N SER A 185 -3.59 4.28 4.36
CA SER A 185 -4.56 3.69 5.28
C SER A 185 -5.66 2.93 4.54
N PHE A 186 -6.35 2.04 5.26
CA PHE A 186 -7.49 1.30 4.71
C PHE A 186 -8.59 2.24 4.20
N ASP A 187 -8.85 3.34 4.90
CA ASP A 187 -9.86 4.34 4.50
C ASP A 187 -9.52 5.01 3.16
N VAL A 188 -8.25 5.37 2.94
CA VAL A 188 -7.82 5.93 1.64
C VAL A 188 -7.90 4.88 0.54
N LEU A 189 -7.52 3.63 0.84
CA LEU A 189 -7.61 2.52 -0.10
C LEU A 189 -9.06 2.31 -0.58
N GLN A 190 -10.03 2.33 0.34
CA GLN A 190 -11.45 2.22 0.01
C GLN A 190 -11.94 3.36 -0.90
N GLN A 191 -11.43 4.57 -0.73
CA GLN A 191 -11.80 5.72 -1.56
C GLN A 191 -11.35 5.58 -3.02
N LEU A 192 -10.34 4.74 -3.33
CA LEU A 192 -9.79 4.65 -4.68
C LEU A 192 -10.77 4.08 -5.72
N TYR A 193 -11.68 3.20 -5.30
CA TYR A 193 -12.68 2.62 -6.21
C TYR A 193 -14.05 3.33 -6.16
N GLN A 194 -14.29 4.17 -5.16
CA GLN A 194 -15.56 4.84 -4.99
C GLN A 194 -15.72 6.00 -5.99
N HIS A 195 -16.76 5.94 -6.81
CA HIS A 195 -17.07 7.02 -7.73
C HIS A 195 -18.57 7.10 -8.01
N PRO A 196 -19.23 8.27 -7.81
CA PRO A 196 -20.68 8.40 -8.00
C PRO A 196 -21.17 8.02 -9.39
N LEU A 197 -20.40 8.30 -10.43
CA LEU A 197 -20.76 7.91 -11.80
C LEU A 197 -20.70 6.40 -12.04
N THR A 198 -19.87 5.67 -11.31
CA THR A 198 -19.84 4.20 -11.35
C THR A 198 -21.13 3.65 -10.78
N ASP A 199 -21.59 4.15 -9.63
CA ASP A 199 -22.85 3.71 -8.99
C ASP A 199 -24.04 4.02 -9.88
N MET A 200 -24.08 5.22 -10.47
CA MET A 200 -25.12 5.62 -11.41
C MET A 200 -25.12 4.75 -12.67
N GLY A 201 -23.95 4.46 -13.23
CA GLY A 201 -23.80 3.60 -14.40
C GLY A 201 -24.28 2.18 -14.14
N ILE A 202 -23.91 1.59 -13.01
CA ILE A 202 -24.37 0.27 -12.59
C ILE A 202 -25.89 0.25 -12.43
N ALA A 203 -26.47 1.24 -11.75
CA ALA A 203 -27.91 1.33 -11.56
C ALA A 203 -28.66 1.42 -12.91
N GLN A 204 -28.16 2.23 -13.86
CA GLN A 204 -28.72 2.32 -15.20
C GLN A 204 -28.64 0.97 -15.92
N PHE A 205 -27.47 0.33 -15.97
CA PHE A 205 -27.30 -0.94 -16.68
C PHE A 205 -28.18 -2.06 -16.09
N LEU A 206 -28.31 -2.13 -14.77
CA LEU A 206 -29.20 -3.08 -14.11
C LEU A 206 -30.68 -2.81 -14.46
N ASN A 207 -31.06 -1.55 -14.61
CA ASN A 207 -32.42 -1.21 -15.04
C ASN A 207 -32.67 -1.59 -16.50
N ASP A 208 -31.74 -1.27 -17.39
CA ASP A 208 -31.82 -1.62 -18.82
C ASP A 208 -31.84 -3.13 -19.00
N TRP A 209 -31.06 -3.88 -18.21
CA TRP A 209 -31.04 -5.35 -18.26
C TRP A 209 -32.38 -5.99 -17.97
N LYS A 210 -33.26 -5.35 -17.17
CA LYS A 210 -34.62 -5.85 -16.91
C LYS A 210 -35.50 -5.86 -18.17
N THR A 211 -35.18 -5.06 -19.18
CA THR A 211 -35.91 -4.94 -20.45
C THR A 211 -35.43 -5.95 -21.49
N VAL A 212 -34.28 -6.60 -21.27
CA VAL A 212 -33.74 -7.61 -22.20
C VAL A 212 -34.62 -8.85 -22.19
N PRO A 213 -35.14 -9.34 -23.36
CA PRO A 213 -35.94 -10.55 -23.44
C PRO A 213 -35.15 -11.76 -22.90
N LYS A 214 -35.75 -12.49 -21.96
CA LYS A 214 -35.14 -13.74 -21.45
C LYS A 214 -35.33 -14.84 -22.46
N ALA A 215 -34.28 -15.56 -22.82
CA ALA A 215 -34.38 -16.78 -23.63
C ALA A 215 -35.20 -17.81 -22.85
N GLY A 216 -36.38 -18.21 -23.38
CA GLY A 216 -37.19 -19.29 -22.79
C GLY A 216 -38.62 -18.96 -22.32
N GLY A 217 -39.22 -17.89 -22.84
CA GLY A 217 -40.69 -17.72 -22.74
C GLY A 217 -41.35 -18.25 -24.04
N ALA A 218 -41.43 -19.57 -24.19
CA ALA A 218 -42.35 -20.13 -25.21
C ALA A 218 -43.78 -19.82 -24.77
N ASN A 219 -44.39 -18.82 -25.39
CA ASN A 219 -45.84 -18.63 -25.35
C ASN A 219 -46.49 -19.87 -26.03
N HIS A 220 -46.91 -20.84 -25.26
CA HIS A 220 -47.93 -21.77 -25.76
C HIS A 220 -49.22 -20.95 -25.93
N GLY A 221 -49.35 -20.35 -27.10
CA GLY A 221 -50.62 -19.84 -27.57
C GLY A 221 -51.57 -21.03 -27.72
N THR A 222 -52.54 -21.13 -26.86
CA THR A 222 -53.74 -21.96 -27.03
C THR A 222 -54.45 -21.49 -28.28
N ALA A 223 -54.22 -22.19 -29.41
CA ALA A 223 -55.08 -22.07 -30.59
C ALA A 223 -56.43 -22.65 -30.26
N GLU A 224 -57.43 -21.84 -29.94
CA GLU A 224 -58.83 -22.20 -29.94
C GLU A 224 -59.21 -22.56 -31.39
N ARG A 225 -59.39 -23.85 -31.62
CA ARG A 225 -60.05 -24.35 -32.86
C ARG A 225 -61.53 -24.07 -32.73
N THR A 226 -62.03 -23.00 -33.33
CA THR A 226 -63.46 -22.82 -33.63
C THR A 226 -63.88 -23.86 -34.68
N ALA A 227 -64.53 -24.89 -34.21
CA ALA A 227 -65.24 -25.83 -35.08
C ALA A 227 -66.56 -25.18 -35.55
N THR A 228 -66.59 -24.73 -36.82
CA THR A 228 -67.86 -24.39 -37.47
C THR A 228 -68.53 -25.68 -37.91
N ALA A 229 -69.62 -26.07 -37.26
CA ALA A 229 -70.56 -27.05 -37.75
C ALA A 229 -71.35 -26.45 -38.91
N ARG A 230 -71.41 -27.16 -40.01
CA ARG A 230 -72.45 -26.98 -41.04
C ARG A 230 -73.41 -28.20 -40.96
N ALA A 231 -74.66 -27.92 -40.80
CA ALA A 231 -75.73 -28.72 -41.23
C ALA A 231 -76.42 -28.07 -42.42
#